data_74b25f404ee2ebfb8d22eb1e20aed034
#
_entry.id   74b25f404ee2ebfb8d22eb1e20aed034
#
_cell.length_a   1.000
_cell.length_b   1.000
_cell.length_c   1.000
_cell.angle_alpha   90.00
_cell.angle_beta   90.00
_cell.angle_gamma   90.00
#
_symmetry.space_group_name_H-M   'P 1'
#
loop_
_entity.id
_entity.type
_entity.pdbx_description
1 polymer ?
#
loop_
_entity_poly.entity_id
_entity_poly.type
_entity_poly.pdbx_seq_one_letter_code
_entity_poly.pdbx_strand_id
1 'polypeptide(L)'
;MQPIITKGALIRTKTDVEGIIFKGVDASYEWKNIEEFLVAGKIPTYKDGDINEVLISQFLANRLKLKVGNLFSTFFMKTQGRLPSVRKFKIAGIYNSGFQEFDSSYIIGNMQHLQRINNWKPNQFGAYEVFIDDFSKLDERAKEIYKSIPPTFNCVSIAEKYFSIFEWLKLFDFNILVILIIMIAVATINMVVALLVLILERTQLIGMLKALGANNWSVRKIFLYNAAHLISRGLLWGNGIAILLLVIQKTFQVIKLNPESYYVSSVPIDINFFYIFLLNLGTILICILILLIPSYLITKISPIKALNFN
;
A
#
# COMPACT_ATOMS: atom_id res chain seq x y z
N MET A 1 20.69 9.15 10.46
CA MET A 1 20.36 10.59 10.40
C MET A 1 21.27 11.28 9.41
N GLN A 2 20.70 12.04 8.47
CA GLN A 2 21.46 12.69 7.40
C GLN A 2 21.09 14.16 7.31
N PRO A 3 22.05 15.09 7.29
CA PRO A 3 21.77 16.51 7.16
C PRO A 3 21.32 16.84 5.73
N ILE A 4 20.31 17.67 5.60
CA ILE A 4 19.80 18.13 4.31
C ILE A 4 19.52 19.62 4.33
N ILE A 5 19.51 20.23 3.14
CA ILE A 5 19.00 21.56 2.91
C ILE A 5 18.01 21.50 1.77
N THR A 6 16.81 22.02 1.94
CA THR A 6 15.84 22.16 0.87
C THR A 6 15.62 23.63 0.54
N LYS A 7 15.53 23.96 -0.75
CA LYS A 7 15.24 25.31 -1.22
C LYS A 7 14.46 25.30 -2.51
N GLY A 8 13.39 26.08 -2.57
CA GLY A 8 12.65 26.31 -3.82
C GLY A 8 13.52 27.00 -4.87
N ALA A 9 13.41 26.55 -6.10
CA ALA A 9 14.14 27.08 -7.23
C ALA A 9 13.34 26.94 -8.53
N LEU A 10 13.78 27.63 -9.58
CA LEU A 10 13.21 27.53 -10.92
C LEU A 10 14.28 27.01 -11.87
N ILE A 11 13.97 25.94 -12.62
CA ILE A 11 14.79 25.53 -13.75
C ILE A 11 14.30 26.27 -14.98
N ARG A 12 15.24 26.78 -15.74
CA ARG A 12 14.96 27.36 -17.05
C ARG A 12 15.76 26.63 -18.12
N THR A 13 15.05 26.11 -19.09
CA THR A 13 15.58 25.59 -20.34
C THR A 13 15.39 26.64 -21.45
N LYS A 14 15.66 26.28 -22.70
CA LYS A 14 15.40 27.18 -23.83
C LYS A 14 13.91 27.40 -24.10
N THR A 15 13.08 26.42 -23.77
CA THR A 15 11.64 26.36 -24.11
C THR A 15 10.75 26.45 -22.89
N ASP A 16 11.20 25.95 -21.75
CA ASP A 16 10.34 25.68 -20.60
C ASP A 16 10.93 26.23 -19.29
N VAL A 17 10.04 26.54 -18.34
CA VAL A 17 10.38 26.91 -16.97
C VAL A 17 9.60 26.03 -16.02
N GLU A 18 10.29 25.46 -15.03
CA GLU A 18 9.68 24.56 -14.05
C GLU A 18 10.09 24.90 -12.63
N GLY A 19 9.11 24.91 -11.70
CA GLY A 19 9.35 25.09 -10.29
C GLY A 19 9.81 23.79 -9.64
N ILE A 20 10.90 23.84 -8.87
CA ILE A 20 11.43 22.65 -8.20
C ILE A 20 11.85 22.95 -6.76
N ILE A 21 12.02 21.89 -5.99
CA ILE A 21 12.68 21.90 -4.71
C ILE A 21 14.06 21.25 -4.88
N PHE A 22 15.11 22.04 -4.69
CA PHE A 22 16.46 21.52 -4.68
C PHE A 22 16.76 20.93 -3.29
N LYS A 23 16.99 19.62 -3.24
CA LYS A 23 17.42 18.90 -2.03
C LYS A 23 18.93 18.78 -2.05
N GLY A 24 19.58 19.59 -1.21
CA GLY A 24 21.03 19.56 -1.02
C GLY A 24 21.40 18.49 0.00
N VAL A 25 22.29 17.59 -0.38
CA VAL A 25 22.85 16.52 0.47
C VAL A 25 24.36 16.66 0.56
N ASP A 26 24.96 16.08 1.59
CA ASP A 26 26.43 16.12 1.78
C ASP A 26 27.13 14.90 1.17
N ALA A 27 28.45 14.81 1.35
CA ALA A 27 29.26 13.72 0.85
C ALA A 27 29.03 12.39 1.59
N SER A 28 28.44 12.43 2.79
CA SER A 28 28.13 11.27 3.62
C SER A 28 26.73 10.70 3.38
N TYR A 29 25.97 11.30 2.45
CA TYR A 29 24.62 10.88 2.17
C TYR A 29 24.55 9.42 1.67
N GLU A 30 23.72 8.60 2.33
CA GLU A 30 23.52 7.20 1.97
C GLU A 30 22.61 7.08 0.75
N TRP A 31 23.21 6.83 -0.40
CA TRP A 31 22.51 6.72 -1.66
C TRP A 31 21.73 5.41 -1.85
N LYS A 32 21.91 4.43 -0.96
CA LYS A 32 21.30 3.09 -1.06
C LYS A 32 19.78 3.18 -1.34
N ASN A 33 19.10 4.12 -0.69
CA ASN A 33 17.64 4.28 -0.83
C ASN A 33 17.21 4.95 -2.16
N ILE A 34 18.15 5.45 -2.96
CA ILE A 34 17.87 6.08 -4.26
C ILE A 34 18.48 5.26 -5.39
N GLU A 35 19.53 4.50 -5.11
CA GLU A 35 20.27 3.71 -6.08
C GLU A 35 19.38 2.69 -6.82
N GLU A 36 18.46 2.06 -6.12
CA GLU A 36 17.50 1.11 -6.68
C GLU A 36 16.49 1.76 -7.65
N PHE A 37 16.30 3.07 -7.55
CA PHE A 37 15.41 3.86 -8.42
C PHE A 37 16.14 4.53 -9.59
N LEU A 38 17.44 4.32 -9.75
CA LEU A 38 18.21 4.91 -10.82
C LEU A 38 17.87 4.26 -12.16
N VAL A 39 17.36 5.07 -13.11
CA VAL A 39 16.96 4.63 -14.44
C VAL A 39 18.08 4.79 -15.45
N ALA A 40 18.88 5.87 -15.34
CA ALA A 40 19.97 6.15 -16.28
C ALA A 40 21.07 6.99 -15.62
N GLY A 41 22.30 6.85 -16.12
CA GLY A 41 23.45 7.59 -15.62
C GLY A 41 24.08 6.98 -14.37
N LYS A 42 24.61 7.82 -13.50
CA LYS A 42 25.29 7.41 -12.26
C LYS A 42 24.90 8.30 -11.09
N ILE A 43 25.10 7.81 -9.88
CA ILE A 43 24.99 8.61 -8.66
C ILE A 43 26.17 9.58 -8.58
N PRO A 44 25.92 10.88 -8.29
CA PRO A 44 26.99 11.85 -8.15
C PRO A 44 27.83 11.56 -6.90
N THR A 45 29.14 11.67 -7.04
CA THR A 45 30.10 11.55 -5.93
C THR A 45 30.63 12.93 -5.57
N TYR A 46 30.35 13.41 -4.36
CA TYR A 46 30.74 14.78 -3.93
C TYR A 46 32.09 14.84 -3.21
N LYS A 47 32.93 13.81 -3.35
CA LYS A 47 34.18 13.71 -2.57
C LYS A 47 35.28 14.65 -3.04
N ASP A 48 35.39 14.92 -4.34
CA ASP A 48 36.53 15.71 -4.88
C ASP A 48 36.09 16.67 -6.01
N GLY A 49 35.52 17.80 -5.64
CA GLY A 49 35.54 18.99 -6.51
C GLY A 49 34.38 19.19 -7.48
N ASP A 50 33.70 18.19 -7.98
CA ASP A 50 32.60 18.42 -8.91
C ASP A 50 31.22 18.44 -8.20
N ILE A 51 30.98 19.55 -7.53
CA ILE A 51 29.75 19.80 -6.77
C ILE A 51 28.55 20.11 -7.68
N ASN A 52 28.76 20.27 -9.00
CA ASN A 52 27.72 20.71 -9.95
C ASN A 52 26.89 19.56 -10.54
N GLU A 53 27.21 18.32 -10.22
CA GLU A 53 26.43 17.15 -10.65
C GLU A 53 25.17 17.00 -9.79
N VAL A 54 24.04 16.65 -10.45
CA VAL A 54 22.74 16.45 -9.80
C VAL A 54 22.03 15.21 -10.33
N LEU A 55 21.13 14.67 -9.50
CA LEU A 55 20.12 13.72 -9.93
C LEU A 55 18.81 14.46 -10.20
N ILE A 56 18.18 14.14 -11.33
CA ILE A 56 16.87 14.66 -11.71
C ILE A 56 15.91 13.46 -11.87
N SER A 57 14.63 13.68 -11.59
CA SER A 57 13.64 12.64 -11.83
C SER A 57 13.38 12.43 -13.33
N GLN A 58 12.93 11.24 -13.68
CA GLN A 58 12.53 10.94 -15.06
C GLN A 58 11.35 11.82 -15.50
N PHE A 59 10.44 12.14 -14.60
CA PHE A 59 9.33 13.07 -14.86
C PHE A 59 9.83 14.44 -15.32
N LEU A 60 10.70 15.07 -14.53
CA LEU A 60 11.27 16.38 -14.85
C LEU A 60 12.18 16.33 -16.08
N ALA A 61 12.95 15.25 -16.23
CA ALA A 61 13.83 15.07 -17.39
C ALA A 61 13.02 15.00 -18.70
N ASN A 62 11.93 14.24 -18.72
CA ASN A 62 11.04 14.14 -19.87
C ASN A 62 10.34 15.47 -20.17
N ARG A 63 9.79 16.12 -19.13
CA ARG A 63 9.07 17.40 -19.25
C ARG A 63 9.95 18.52 -19.77
N LEU A 64 11.19 18.59 -19.30
CA LEU A 64 12.18 19.59 -19.72
C LEU A 64 13.03 19.16 -20.92
N LYS A 65 12.79 17.96 -21.47
CA LYS A 65 13.55 17.37 -22.59
C LYS A 65 15.06 17.29 -22.34
N LEU A 66 15.41 16.97 -21.09
CA LEU A 66 16.79 16.86 -20.62
C LEU A 66 17.23 15.38 -20.60
N LYS A 67 18.53 15.16 -20.81
CA LYS A 67 19.17 13.82 -20.77
C LYS A 67 20.40 13.87 -19.85
N VAL A 68 20.88 12.69 -19.44
CA VAL A 68 22.15 12.56 -18.72
C VAL A 68 23.26 13.31 -19.47
N GLY A 69 24.06 14.06 -18.74
CA GLY A 69 25.14 14.91 -19.28
C GLY A 69 24.71 16.30 -19.72
N ASN A 70 23.42 16.60 -19.86
CA ASN A 70 22.96 17.93 -20.22
C ASN A 70 23.23 18.93 -19.10
N LEU A 71 23.49 20.19 -19.50
CA LEU A 71 23.64 21.33 -18.60
C LEU A 71 22.33 22.14 -18.60
N PHE A 72 21.89 22.57 -17.43
CA PHE A 72 20.75 23.48 -17.27
C PHE A 72 21.02 24.55 -16.21
N SER A 73 20.25 25.62 -16.26
CA SER A 73 20.37 26.73 -15.30
C SER A 73 19.25 26.69 -14.30
N THR A 74 19.59 26.83 -13.02
CA THR A 74 18.64 26.88 -11.90
C THR A 74 18.74 28.25 -11.23
N PHE A 75 17.59 28.88 -10.99
CA PHE A 75 17.43 30.19 -10.39
C PHE A 75 16.90 30.01 -8.96
N PHE A 76 17.72 30.36 -7.97
CA PHE A 76 17.34 30.30 -6.57
C PHE A 76 16.86 31.67 -6.12
N MET A 77 15.63 31.72 -5.62
CA MET A 77 15.06 32.94 -5.09
C MET A 77 15.79 33.32 -3.80
N LYS A 78 16.17 34.60 -3.68
CA LYS A 78 16.71 35.19 -2.46
C LYS A 78 15.63 35.95 -1.73
N THR A 79 15.70 35.94 -0.40
CA THR A 79 14.81 36.76 0.45
C THR A 79 15.06 38.26 0.20
N GLN A 80 14.01 39.09 0.24
CA GLN A 80 14.09 40.55 0.18
C GLN A 80 14.60 41.19 -1.13
N GLY A 81 13.91 40.91 -2.26
CA GLY A 81 14.07 41.73 -3.49
C GLY A 81 15.45 41.68 -4.16
N ARG A 82 16.36 40.84 -3.71
CA ARG A 82 17.67 40.63 -4.35
C ARG A 82 17.53 39.77 -5.60
N LEU A 83 18.37 40.03 -6.60
CA LEU A 83 18.43 39.25 -7.82
C LEU A 83 18.60 37.76 -7.51
N PRO A 84 17.89 36.86 -8.25
CA PRO A 84 18.03 35.41 -8.09
C PRO A 84 19.47 34.95 -8.26
N SER A 85 19.88 33.97 -7.46
CA SER A 85 21.20 33.37 -7.64
C SER A 85 21.11 32.26 -8.71
N VAL A 86 21.88 32.43 -9.77
CA VAL A 86 21.90 31.42 -10.88
C VAL A 86 23.03 30.45 -10.65
N ARG A 87 22.71 29.15 -10.83
CA ARG A 87 23.68 28.07 -10.84
C ARG A 87 23.44 27.16 -12.04
N LYS A 88 24.53 26.67 -12.62
CA LYS A 88 24.48 25.68 -13.71
C LYS A 88 24.79 24.31 -13.13
N PHE A 89 23.94 23.34 -13.46
CA PHE A 89 24.10 21.96 -13.05
C PHE A 89 24.17 21.04 -14.25
N LYS A 90 24.90 19.92 -14.07
CA LYS A 90 25.01 18.84 -15.03
C LYS A 90 24.24 17.63 -14.48
N ILE A 91 23.44 17.01 -15.31
CA ILE A 91 22.71 15.80 -14.96
C ILE A 91 23.67 14.62 -14.94
N ALA A 92 23.94 14.07 -13.74
CA ALA A 92 24.74 12.85 -13.56
C ALA A 92 23.90 11.60 -13.74
N GLY A 93 22.64 11.64 -13.26
CA GLY A 93 21.72 10.51 -13.39
C GLY A 93 20.27 10.94 -13.34
N ILE A 94 19.43 10.02 -13.77
CA ILE A 94 17.98 10.15 -13.81
C ILE A 94 17.38 9.05 -12.94
N TYR A 95 16.55 9.42 -11.97
CA TYR A 95 15.86 8.49 -11.09
C TYR A 95 14.34 8.48 -11.34
N ASN A 96 13.68 7.39 -10.95
CA ASN A 96 12.23 7.27 -10.94
C ASN A 96 11.81 6.55 -9.65
N SER A 97 11.37 7.33 -8.66
CA SER A 97 10.96 6.77 -7.37
C SER A 97 9.58 6.11 -7.41
N GLY A 98 8.82 6.34 -8.48
CA GLY A 98 7.41 5.95 -8.58
C GLY A 98 6.47 6.81 -7.75
N PHE A 99 6.99 7.78 -7.00
CA PHE A 99 6.21 8.71 -6.18
C PHE A 99 6.13 10.07 -6.87
N GLN A 100 5.02 10.33 -7.53
CA GLN A 100 4.86 11.46 -8.44
C GLN A 100 5.07 12.81 -7.77
N GLU A 101 4.59 13.03 -6.53
CA GLU A 101 4.79 14.29 -5.80
C GLU A 101 6.27 14.59 -5.55
N PHE A 102 7.06 13.56 -5.30
CA PHE A 102 8.49 13.69 -5.16
C PHE A 102 9.15 13.88 -6.53
N ASP A 103 8.82 13.02 -7.50
CA ASP A 103 9.42 13.04 -8.83
C ASP A 103 9.09 14.32 -9.62
N SER A 104 7.93 14.92 -9.40
CA SER A 104 7.57 16.19 -10.05
C SER A 104 8.25 17.41 -9.46
N SER A 105 8.77 17.29 -8.24
CA SER A 105 9.22 18.46 -7.49
C SER A 105 10.70 18.46 -7.14
N TYR A 106 11.32 17.31 -6.89
CA TYR A 106 12.65 17.25 -6.30
C TYR A 106 13.79 17.03 -7.31
N ILE A 107 14.87 17.78 -7.10
CA ILE A 107 16.19 17.53 -7.67
C ILE A 107 17.18 17.39 -6.53
N ILE A 108 18.10 16.43 -6.61
CA ILE A 108 19.06 16.13 -5.55
C ILE A 108 20.46 16.56 -6.02
N GLY A 109 21.14 17.36 -5.21
CA GLY A 109 22.45 17.87 -5.52
C GLY A 109 23.28 18.17 -4.26
N ASN A 110 24.46 18.73 -4.43
CA ASN A 110 25.34 19.06 -3.29
C ASN A 110 24.81 20.23 -2.47
N MET A 111 24.73 20.07 -1.13
CA MET A 111 24.24 21.10 -0.21
C MET A 111 25.11 22.36 -0.14
N GLN A 112 26.40 22.29 -0.51
CA GLN A 112 27.30 23.45 -0.51
C GLN A 112 26.79 24.59 -1.37
N HIS A 113 26.06 24.31 -2.46
CA HIS A 113 25.42 25.35 -3.26
C HIS A 113 24.42 26.15 -2.45
N LEU A 114 23.58 25.49 -1.67
CA LEU A 114 22.56 26.13 -0.85
C LEU A 114 23.17 26.85 0.35
N GLN A 115 24.22 26.28 0.96
CA GLN A 115 24.97 26.94 2.02
C GLN A 115 25.55 28.26 1.52
N ARG A 116 26.21 28.28 0.35
CA ARG A 116 26.74 29.50 -0.28
C ARG A 116 25.66 30.52 -0.64
N ILE A 117 24.51 30.08 -1.14
CA ILE A 117 23.37 30.94 -1.50
C ILE A 117 22.75 31.60 -0.26
N ASN A 118 22.68 30.86 0.86
CA ASN A 118 22.13 31.32 2.12
C ASN A 118 23.16 32.05 3.01
N ASN A 119 24.42 32.10 2.61
CA ASN A 119 25.56 32.57 3.41
C ASN A 119 25.72 31.79 4.72
N TRP A 120 25.50 30.48 4.66
CA TRP A 120 25.65 29.57 5.79
C TRP A 120 27.06 29.01 5.87
N LYS A 121 27.47 28.67 7.10
CA LYS A 121 28.74 27.98 7.35
C LYS A 121 28.61 26.48 6.94
N PRO A 122 29.72 25.78 6.70
CA PRO A 122 29.69 24.36 6.28
C PRO A 122 28.96 23.41 7.27
N ASN A 123 28.89 23.80 8.55
CA ASN A 123 28.21 23.03 9.61
C ASN A 123 26.74 23.42 9.82
N GLN A 124 26.20 24.32 8.97
CA GLN A 124 24.81 24.74 9.04
C GLN A 124 23.99 24.05 7.95
N PHE A 125 22.84 23.51 8.32
CA PHE A 125 21.90 22.81 7.45
C PHE A 125 20.47 23.11 7.88
N GLY A 126 19.49 22.74 7.05
CA GLY A 126 18.10 23.11 7.25
C GLY A 126 17.31 22.09 8.07
N ALA A 127 17.61 20.81 7.91
CA ALA A 127 16.92 19.72 8.57
C ALA A 127 17.77 18.46 8.64
N TYR A 128 17.36 17.53 9.49
CA TYR A 128 17.81 16.13 9.44
C TYR A 128 16.74 15.28 8.80
N GLU A 129 17.17 14.36 7.95
CA GLU A 129 16.34 13.28 7.44
C GLU A 129 16.67 12.00 8.23
N VAL A 130 15.64 11.38 8.79
CA VAL A 130 15.78 10.17 9.61
C VAL A 130 15.06 9.03 8.90
N PHE A 131 15.78 7.96 8.60
CA PHE A 131 15.24 6.72 8.06
C PHE A 131 14.96 5.74 9.19
N ILE A 132 13.89 4.98 9.07
CA ILE A 132 13.46 3.92 9.99
C ILE A 132 13.36 2.61 9.22
N ASP A 133 13.72 1.50 9.86
CA ASP A 133 13.70 0.18 9.23
C ASP A 133 12.30 -0.43 9.15
N ASP A 134 11.40 -0.05 10.06
CA ASP A 134 10.06 -0.60 10.19
C ASP A 134 9.01 0.51 10.12
N PHE A 135 8.33 0.59 8.98
CA PHE A 135 7.29 1.61 8.73
C PHE A 135 6.11 1.50 9.70
N SER A 136 5.79 0.32 10.22
CA SER A 136 4.69 0.12 11.17
C SER A 136 4.88 0.90 12.47
N LYS A 137 6.14 1.23 12.81
CA LYS A 137 6.54 1.99 14.00
C LYS A 137 6.75 3.48 13.75
N LEU A 138 6.31 3.98 12.58
CA LEU A 138 6.54 5.37 12.19
C LEU A 138 6.06 6.36 13.25
N ASP A 139 4.81 6.23 13.69
CA ASP A 139 4.19 7.14 14.66
C ASP A 139 4.84 7.06 16.05
N GLU A 140 5.25 5.87 16.47
CA GLU A 140 5.96 5.66 17.73
C GLU A 140 7.33 6.34 17.70
N ARG A 141 8.10 6.08 16.66
CA ARG A 141 9.44 6.67 16.46
C ARG A 141 9.39 8.19 16.27
N ALA A 142 8.41 8.69 15.54
CA ALA A 142 8.23 10.14 15.40
C ALA A 142 7.98 10.81 16.76
N LYS A 143 7.15 10.21 17.63
CA LYS A 143 6.90 10.72 18.99
C LYS A 143 8.13 10.63 19.89
N GLU A 144 8.93 9.56 19.79
CA GLU A 144 10.19 9.43 20.55
C GLU A 144 11.18 10.52 20.14
N ILE A 145 11.36 10.74 18.82
CA ILE A 145 12.23 11.80 18.30
C ILE A 145 11.74 13.15 18.76
N TYR A 146 10.43 13.44 18.62
CA TYR A 146 9.85 14.71 19.04
C TYR A 146 10.11 15.03 20.52
N LYS A 147 10.07 14.04 21.38
CA LYS A 147 10.37 14.20 22.83
C LYS A 147 11.86 14.40 23.11
N SER A 148 12.74 13.93 22.26
CA SER A 148 14.20 13.99 22.46
C SER A 148 14.86 15.23 21.86
N ILE A 149 14.18 15.93 20.94
CA ILE A 149 14.73 17.14 20.29
C ILE A 149 14.40 18.40 21.11
N PRO A 150 15.24 19.47 21.01
CA PRO A 150 14.95 20.76 21.61
C PRO A 150 13.64 21.36 21.11
N PRO A 151 12.91 22.17 21.92
CA PRO A 151 11.60 22.74 21.56
C PRO A 151 11.63 23.67 20.33
N THR A 152 12.81 24.10 19.90
CA THR A 152 13.00 24.92 18.69
C THR A 152 12.95 24.13 17.39
N PHE A 153 13.00 22.80 17.48
CA PHE A 153 12.90 21.91 16.32
C PHE A 153 11.52 21.28 16.27
N ASN A 154 11.12 20.91 15.05
CA ASN A 154 9.90 20.15 14.80
C ASN A 154 10.24 18.83 14.13
N CYS A 155 9.50 17.76 14.45
CA CYS A 155 9.58 16.47 13.78
C CYS A 155 8.31 16.28 12.98
N VAL A 156 8.45 16.11 11.68
CA VAL A 156 7.32 15.86 10.76
C VAL A 156 7.54 14.49 10.11
N SER A 157 6.61 13.58 10.33
CA SER A 157 6.67 12.26 9.70
C SER A 157 6.32 12.35 8.21
N ILE A 158 6.72 11.33 7.44
CA ILE A 158 6.35 11.25 6.01
C ILE A 158 4.83 11.16 5.86
N ALA A 159 4.14 10.49 6.79
CA ALA A 159 2.69 10.38 6.81
C ALA A 159 2.00 11.73 7.06
N GLU A 160 2.54 12.56 7.94
CA GLU A 160 2.05 13.92 8.16
C GLU A 160 2.33 14.82 6.97
N LYS A 161 3.52 14.72 6.38
CA LYS A 161 3.91 15.54 5.22
C LYS A 161 3.03 15.26 3.99
N TYR A 162 2.66 14.01 3.79
CA TYR A 162 1.82 13.57 2.67
C TYR A 162 0.47 13.04 3.17
N PHE A 163 -0.12 13.73 4.13
CA PHE A 163 -1.33 13.33 4.85
C PHE A 163 -2.46 12.88 3.92
N SER A 164 -2.71 13.60 2.83
CA SER A 164 -3.78 13.26 1.88
C SER A 164 -3.62 11.88 1.25
N ILE A 165 -2.39 11.47 0.95
CA ILE A 165 -2.09 10.16 0.34
C ILE A 165 -2.29 9.05 1.37
N PHE A 166 -1.76 9.25 2.59
CA PHE A 166 -1.90 8.23 3.64
C PHE A 166 -3.33 8.07 4.13
N GLU A 167 -4.11 9.15 4.21
CA GLU A 167 -5.55 9.07 4.50
C GLU A 167 -6.31 8.35 3.37
N TRP A 168 -5.98 8.64 2.11
CA TRP A 168 -6.57 7.92 0.99
C TRP A 168 -6.26 6.42 1.03
N LEU A 169 -5.03 6.02 1.37
CA LEU A 169 -4.64 4.62 1.55
C LEU A 169 -5.45 3.94 2.67
N LYS A 170 -5.68 4.61 3.80
CA LYS A 170 -6.52 4.07 4.90
C LYS A 170 -7.97 3.79 4.47
N LEU A 171 -8.50 4.57 3.53
CA LEU A 171 -9.85 4.33 2.99
C LEU A 171 -9.94 2.98 2.26
N PHE A 172 -8.86 2.50 1.64
CA PHE A 172 -8.86 1.17 1.02
C PHE A 172 -9.04 0.06 2.04
N ASP A 173 -8.37 0.13 3.18
CA ASP A 173 -8.50 -0.87 4.25
C ASP A 173 -9.95 -0.95 4.74
N PHE A 174 -10.59 0.20 4.95
CA PHE A 174 -12.01 0.27 5.31
C PHE A 174 -12.92 -0.33 4.23
N ASN A 175 -12.69 0.02 2.95
CA ASN A 175 -13.46 -0.51 1.84
C ASN A 175 -13.33 -2.03 1.71
N ILE A 176 -12.12 -2.58 1.88
CA ILE A 176 -11.86 -4.01 1.88
C ILE A 176 -12.67 -4.69 3.00
N LEU A 177 -12.67 -4.13 4.19
CA LEU A 177 -13.43 -4.67 5.33
C LEU A 177 -14.93 -4.69 5.05
N VAL A 178 -15.48 -3.62 4.50
CA VAL A 178 -16.91 -3.53 4.13
C VAL A 178 -17.27 -4.57 3.06
N ILE A 179 -16.47 -4.68 2.01
CA ILE A 179 -16.66 -5.68 0.94
C ILE A 179 -16.63 -7.09 1.53
N LEU A 180 -15.68 -7.38 2.41
CA LEU A 180 -15.54 -8.70 3.04
C LEU A 180 -16.75 -9.03 3.92
N ILE A 181 -17.27 -8.09 4.69
CA ILE A 181 -18.50 -8.27 5.49
C ILE A 181 -19.68 -8.59 4.57
N ILE A 182 -19.87 -7.82 3.49
CA ILE A 182 -20.97 -8.03 2.54
C ILE A 182 -20.82 -9.41 1.89
N MET A 183 -19.64 -9.80 1.45
CA MET A 183 -19.40 -11.11 0.83
C MET A 183 -19.72 -12.26 1.79
N ILE A 184 -19.30 -12.18 3.06
CA ILE A 184 -19.62 -13.19 4.08
C ILE A 184 -21.14 -13.23 4.33
N ALA A 185 -21.81 -12.10 4.40
CA ALA A 185 -23.26 -12.03 4.58
C ALA A 185 -24.00 -12.72 3.43
N VAL A 186 -23.67 -12.42 2.17
CA VAL A 186 -24.26 -13.03 0.98
C VAL A 186 -23.98 -14.53 0.95
N ALA A 187 -22.75 -14.96 1.19
CA ALA A 187 -22.39 -16.39 1.24
C ALA A 187 -23.20 -17.12 2.32
N THR A 188 -23.38 -16.50 3.49
CA THR A 188 -24.15 -17.06 4.61
C THR A 188 -25.64 -17.20 4.25
N ILE A 189 -26.26 -16.19 3.63
CA ILE A 189 -27.66 -16.26 3.19
C ILE A 189 -27.84 -17.39 2.19
N ASN A 190 -26.97 -17.50 1.18
CA ASN A 190 -27.03 -18.60 0.21
C ASN A 190 -26.91 -19.95 0.89
N MET A 191 -26.04 -20.09 1.88
CA MET A 191 -25.86 -21.34 2.61
C MET A 191 -27.05 -21.69 3.50
N VAL A 192 -27.72 -20.69 4.11
CA VAL A 192 -28.97 -20.87 4.85
C VAL A 192 -30.06 -21.41 3.93
N VAL A 193 -30.23 -20.81 2.75
CA VAL A 193 -31.20 -21.30 1.76
C VAL A 193 -30.90 -22.72 1.33
N ALA A 194 -29.65 -23.03 0.99
CA ALA A 194 -29.24 -24.38 0.61
C ALA A 194 -29.52 -25.41 1.71
N LEU A 195 -29.24 -25.05 2.99
CA LEU A 195 -29.54 -25.93 4.13
C LEU A 195 -31.06 -26.13 4.30
N LEU A 196 -31.86 -25.07 4.15
CA LEU A 196 -33.33 -25.20 4.22
C LEU A 196 -33.87 -26.11 3.14
N VAL A 197 -33.44 -25.99 1.90
CA VAL A 197 -33.82 -26.85 0.81
C VAL A 197 -33.44 -28.31 1.11
N LEU A 198 -32.20 -28.52 1.56
CA LEU A 198 -31.72 -29.86 1.93
C LEU A 198 -32.56 -30.49 3.06
N ILE A 199 -32.97 -29.70 4.06
CA ILE A 199 -33.85 -30.17 5.16
C ILE A 199 -35.24 -30.56 4.60
N LEU A 200 -35.82 -29.74 3.72
CA LEU A 200 -37.14 -30.01 3.12
C LEU A 200 -37.10 -31.25 2.25
N GLU A 201 -36.11 -31.43 1.37
CA GLU A 201 -35.95 -32.59 0.51
C GLU A 201 -35.75 -33.90 1.30
N ARG A 202 -35.15 -33.83 2.48
CA ARG A 202 -34.83 -34.96 3.33
C ARG A 202 -35.76 -35.13 4.53
N THR A 203 -36.97 -34.52 4.48
CA THR A 203 -37.93 -34.53 5.59
C THR A 203 -38.36 -35.98 5.96
N GLN A 204 -38.57 -36.85 4.98
CA GLN A 204 -38.89 -38.26 5.23
C GLN A 204 -37.77 -38.99 5.96
N LEU A 205 -36.51 -38.79 5.56
CA LEU A 205 -35.34 -39.36 6.23
C LEU A 205 -35.25 -38.89 7.70
N ILE A 206 -35.51 -37.59 7.93
CA ILE A 206 -35.55 -37.02 9.29
C ILE A 206 -36.63 -37.69 10.13
N GLY A 207 -37.82 -37.87 9.54
CA GLY A 207 -38.94 -38.56 10.20
C GLY A 207 -38.62 -40.01 10.57
N MET A 208 -38.01 -40.77 9.65
CA MET A 208 -37.56 -42.15 9.89
C MET A 208 -36.53 -42.23 11.01
N LEU A 209 -35.48 -41.39 10.96
CA LEU A 209 -34.43 -41.36 12.00
C LEU A 209 -35.01 -41.08 13.38
N LYS A 210 -35.95 -40.13 13.47
CA LYS A 210 -36.62 -39.83 14.73
C LYS A 210 -37.55 -40.92 15.22
N ALA A 211 -38.26 -41.63 14.32
CA ALA A 211 -39.10 -42.79 14.65
C ALA A 211 -38.25 -43.95 15.21
N LEU A 212 -37.02 -44.11 14.72
CA LEU A 212 -36.03 -45.05 15.24
C LEU A 212 -35.34 -44.61 16.54
N GLY A 213 -35.75 -43.45 17.13
CA GLY A 213 -35.24 -42.96 18.40
C GLY A 213 -34.04 -42.00 18.30
N ALA A 214 -33.70 -41.53 17.10
CA ALA A 214 -32.60 -40.56 16.99
C ALA A 214 -32.94 -39.24 17.67
N ASN A 215 -32.00 -38.76 18.50
CA ASN A 215 -32.10 -37.46 19.18
C ASN A 215 -32.02 -36.29 18.17
N ASN A 216 -32.78 -35.25 18.43
CA ASN A 216 -32.80 -34.03 17.61
C ASN A 216 -31.41 -33.48 17.30
N TRP A 217 -30.51 -33.46 18.28
CA TRP A 217 -29.14 -32.97 18.12
C TRP A 217 -28.32 -33.88 17.17
N SER A 218 -28.51 -35.20 17.25
CA SER A 218 -27.83 -36.14 16.36
C SER A 218 -28.26 -35.95 14.90
N VAL A 219 -29.55 -35.72 14.68
CA VAL A 219 -30.05 -35.43 13.33
C VAL A 219 -29.52 -34.08 12.83
N ARG A 220 -29.53 -33.02 13.68
CA ARG A 220 -28.97 -31.71 13.33
C ARG A 220 -27.49 -31.80 12.93
N LYS A 221 -26.68 -32.58 13.66
CA LYS A 221 -25.26 -32.76 13.35
C LYS A 221 -25.04 -33.28 11.93
N ILE A 222 -25.88 -34.21 11.44
CA ILE A 222 -25.76 -34.77 10.07
C ILE A 222 -25.83 -33.63 9.02
N PHE A 223 -26.81 -32.74 9.18
CA PHE A 223 -26.99 -31.62 8.25
C PHE A 223 -25.88 -30.56 8.40
N LEU A 224 -25.41 -30.29 9.61
CA LEU A 224 -24.29 -29.38 9.85
C LEU A 224 -22.98 -29.92 9.28
N TYR A 225 -22.73 -31.24 9.36
CA TYR A 225 -21.56 -31.85 8.74
C TYR A 225 -21.64 -31.78 7.21
N ASN A 226 -22.81 -32.02 6.60
CA ASN A 226 -23.01 -31.85 5.17
C ASN A 226 -22.76 -30.40 4.74
N ALA A 227 -23.26 -29.43 5.50
CA ALA A 227 -23.02 -28.04 5.24
C ALA A 227 -21.53 -27.68 5.36
N ALA A 228 -20.85 -28.11 6.42
CA ALA A 228 -19.42 -27.90 6.62
C ALA A 228 -18.59 -28.51 5.47
N HIS A 229 -18.97 -29.71 5.02
CA HIS A 229 -18.32 -30.36 3.89
C HIS A 229 -18.49 -29.55 2.59
N LEU A 230 -19.69 -29.05 2.33
CA LEU A 230 -19.99 -28.24 1.15
C LEU A 230 -19.20 -26.92 1.18
N ILE A 231 -19.19 -26.24 2.35
CA ILE A 231 -18.41 -25.01 2.57
C ILE A 231 -16.92 -25.28 2.32
N SER A 232 -16.37 -26.35 2.91
CA SER A 232 -14.95 -26.67 2.77
C SER A 232 -14.56 -26.96 1.31
N ARG A 233 -15.40 -27.68 0.55
CA ARG A 233 -15.19 -27.89 -0.89
C ARG A 233 -15.25 -26.57 -1.67
N GLY A 234 -16.24 -25.72 -1.38
CA GLY A 234 -16.37 -24.41 -2.00
C GLY A 234 -15.14 -23.53 -1.75
N LEU A 235 -14.64 -23.49 -0.51
CA LEU A 235 -13.43 -22.76 -0.15
C LEU A 235 -12.19 -23.32 -0.86
N LEU A 236 -12.07 -24.63 -0.99
CA LEU A 236 -10.94 -25.27 -1.67
C LEU A 236 -10.88 -24.89 -3.15
N TRP A 237 -11.99 -24.98 -3.86
CA TRP A 237 -12.09 -24.56 -5.25
C TRP A 237 -11.95 -23.04 -5.41
N GLY A 238 -12.60 -22.27 -4.54
CA GLY A 238 -12.51 -20.80 -4.56
C GLY A 238 -11.09 -20.30 -4.34
N ASN A 239 -10.39 -20.83 -3.34
CA ASN A 239 -8.98 -20.50 -3.10
C ASN A 239 -8.08 -20.94 -4.26
N GLY A 240 -8.31 -22.13 -4.83
CA GLY A 240 -7.53 -22.61 -5.98
C GLY A 240 -7.62 -21.64 -7.17
N ILE A 241 -8.84 -21.23 -7.53
CA ILE A 241 -9.06 -20.27 -8.62
C ILE A 241 -8.46 -18.89 -8.26
N ALA A 242 -8.68 -18.40 -7.04
CA ALA A 242 -8.17 -17.12 -6.61
C ALA A 242 -6.63 -17.06 -6.64
N ILE A 243 -5.97 -18.08 -6.08
CA ILE A 243 -4.50 -18.16 -6.08
C ILE A 243 -3.98 -18.25 -7.52
N LEU A 244 -4.63 -19.01 -8.39
CA LEU A 244 -4.25 -19.10 -9.81
C LEU A 244 -4.29 -17.72 -10.48
N LEU A 245 -5.38 -16.96 -10.28
CA LEU A 245 -5.52 -15.60 -10.83
C LEU A 245 -4.47 -14.64 -10.26
N LEU A 246 -4.18 -14.72 -8.95
CA LEU A 246 -3.15 -13.90 -8.31
C LEU A 246 -1.75 -14.22 -8.85
N VAL A 247 -1.43 -15.50 -9.07
CA VAL A 247 -0.15 -15.92 -9.66
C VAL A 247 -0.03 -15.44 -11.10
N ILE A 248 -1.10 -15.55 -11.89
CA ILE A 248 -1.12 -15.02 -13.26
C ILE A 248 -0.86 -13.52 -13.25
N GLN A 249 -1.54 -12.76 -12.40
CA GLN A 249 -1.32 -11.31 -12.29
C GLN A 249 0.11 -10.98 -11.85
N LYS A 250 0.65 -11.69 -10.85
CA LYS A 250 2.02 -11.49 -10.35
C LYS A 250 3.08 -11.73 -11.42
N THR A 251 2.87 -12.76 -12.28
CA THR A 251 3.86 -13.18 -13.28
C THR A 251 3.72 -12.38 -14.58
N PHE A 252 2.50 -12.19 -15.06
CA PHE A 252 2.23 -11.58 -16.37
C PHE A 252 1.84 -10.11 -16.31
N GLN A 253 1.55 -9.56 -15.11
CA GLN A 253 1.15 -8.17 -14.92
C GLN A 253 0.04 -7.73 -15.91
N VAL A 254 -0.99 -8.57 -16.04
CA VAL A 254 -2.09 -8.38 -17.00
C VAL A 254 -2.82 -7.06 -16.75
N ILE A 255 -3.08 -6.74 -15.48
CA ILE A 255 -3.74 -5.49 -15.07
C ILE A 255 -2.64 -4.48 -14.80
N LYS A 256 -2.49 -3.53 -15.74
CA LYS A 256 -1.60 -2.37 -15.61
C LYS A 256 -2.36 -1.19 -15.05
N LEU A 257 -1.69 -0.41 -14.23
CA LEU A 257 -2.21 0.82 -13.64
C LEU A 257 -1.48 2.02 -14.25
N ASN A 258 -2.15 3.18 -14.25
CA ASN A 258 -1.49 4.43 -14.62
C ASN A 258 -0.62 4.90 -13.43
N PRO A 259 0.71 4.97 -13.55
CA PRO A 259 1.59 5.41 -12.47
C PRO A 259 1.28 6.82 -11.95
N GLU A 260 0.73 7.69 -12.80
CA GLU A 260 0.37 9.05 -12.41
C GLU A 260 -0.77 9.11 -11.39
N SER A 261 -1.66 8.09 -11.39
CA SER A 261 -2.84 8.06 -10.49
C SER A 261 -2.69 7.08 -9.34
N TYR A 262 -1.91 6.01 -9.54
CA TYR A 262 -1.83 4.89 -8.59
C TYR A 262 -0.44 4.67 -7.99
N TYR A 263 0.54 5.48 -8.37
CA TYR A 263 1.95 5.41 -7.90
C TYR A 263 2.65 4.07 -8.15
N VAL A 264 2.00 3.17 -8.89
CA VAL A 264 2.53 1.86 -9.29
C VAL A 264 2.14 1.56 -10.74
N SER A 265 2.99 0.88 -11.48
CA SER A 265 2.77 0.52 -12.90
C SER A 265 1.89 -0.71 -13.10
N SER A 266 1.76 -1.55 -12.09
CA SER A 266 0.92 -2.75 -12.09
C SER A 266 0.34 -3.00 -10.70
N VAL A 267 -0.77 -3.75 -10.63
CA VAL A 267 -1.35 -4.14 -9.34
C VAL A 267 -0.34 -5.00 -8.57
N PRO A 268 0.17 -4.52 -7.42
CA PRO A 268 1.09 -5.32 -6.62
C PRO A 268 0.36 -6.47 -5.96
N ILE A 269 0.94 -7.68 -6.02
CA ILE A 269 0.36 -8.88 -5.42
C ILE A 269 1.29 -9.39 -4.30
N ASP A 270 0.76 -9.35 -3.09
CA ASP A 270 1.35 -10.04 -1.93
C ASP A 270 0.46 -11.20 -1.52
N ILE A 271 1.02 -12.42 -1.51
CA ILE A 271 0.29 -13.64 -1.15
C ILE A 271 0.77 -14.07 0.23
N ASN A 272 -0.03 -13.76 1.24
CA ASN A 272 0.24 -14.19 2.60
C ASN A 272 -0.67 -15.37 2.99
N PHE A 273 -0.11 -16.57 3.02
CA PHE A 273 -0.84 -17.79 3.33
C PHE A 273 -1.46 -17.80 4.73
N PHE A 274 -0.88 -17.09 5.68
CA PHE A 274 -1.43 -16.99 7.03
C PHE A 274 -2.77 -16.25 7.05
N TYR A 275 -2.87 -15.12 6.33
CA TYR A 275 -4.14 -14.39 6.22
C TYR A 275 -5.19 -15.18 5.45
N ILE A 276 -4.80 -15.91 4.40
CA ILE A 276 -5.71 -16.80 3.65
C ILE A 276 -6.25 -17.88 4.58
N PHE A 277 -5.40 -18.52 5.39
CA PHE A 277 -5.82 -19.52 6.36
C PHE A 277 -6.78 -18.96 7.41
N LEU A 278 -6.46 -17.78 7.98
CA LEU A 278 -7.27 -17.12 9.00
C LEU A 278 -8.66 -16.76 8.45
N LEU A 279 -8.71 -16.24 7.23
CA LEU A 279 -9.96 -15.88 6.56
C LEU A 279 -10.82 -17.11 6.29
N ASN A 280 -10.24 -18.21 5.81
CA ASN A 280 -10.96 -19.47 5.58
C ASN A 280 -11.52 -20.05 6.89
N LEU A 281 -10.70 -20.08 7.94
CA LEU A 281 -11.12 -20.56 9.26
C LEU A 281 -12.26 -19.71 9.82
N GLY A 282 -12.13 -18.39 9.74
CA GLY A 282 -13.16 -17.45 10.16
C GLY A 282 -14.48 -17.64 9.38
N THR A 283 -14.40 -17.79 8.07
CA THR A 283 -15.58 -18.04 7.22
C THR A 283 -16.30 -19.34 7.60
N ILE A 284 -15.56 -20.44 7.79
CA ILE A 284 -16.14 -21.71 8.24
C ILE A 284 -16.86 -21.55 9.58
N LEU A 285 -16.19 -20.94 10.56
CA LEU A 285 -16.74 -20.74 11.90
C LEU A 285 -18.02 -19.90 11.86
N ILE A 286 -17.99 -18.75 11.18
CA ILE A 286 -19.15 -17.85 11.06
C ILE A 286 -20.31 -18.57 10.37
N CYS A 287 -20.07 -19.24 9.25
CA CYS A 287 -21.10 -19.96 8.51
C CYS A 287 -21.73 -21.07 9.39
N ILE A 288 -20.93 -21.88 10.07
CA ILE A 288 -21.44 -22.95 10.94
C ILE A 288 -22.28 -22.37 12.08
N LEU A 289 -21.82 -21.29 12.73
CA LEU A 289 -22.55 -20.64 13.81
C LEU A 289 -23.93 -20.13 13.35
N ILE A 290 -23.98 -19.48 12.20
CA ILE A 290 -25.24 -18.96 11.64
C ILE A 290 -26.16 -20.11 11.20
N LEU A 291 -25.64 -21.22 10.67
CA LEU A 291 -26.42 -22.40 10.28
C LEU A 291 -27.05 -23.15 11.47
N LEU A 292 -26.60 -22.92 12.70
CA LEU A 292 -27.28 -23.44 13.89
C LEU A 292 -28.73 -22.94 13.98
N ILE A 293 -29.01 -21.72 13.54
CA ILE A 293 -30.36 -21.10 13.59
C ILE A 293 -31.36 -21.89 12.70
N PRO A 294 -31.14 -22.01 11.37
CA PRO A 294 -32.08 -22.72 10.49
C PRO A 294 -32.12 -24.23 10.81
N SER A 295 -31.01 -24.82 11.29
CA SER A 295 -31.02 -26.25 11.68
C SER A 295 -32.00 -26.55 12.83
N TYR A 296 -32.45 -25.55 13.59
CA TYR A 296 -33.47 -25.72 14.61
C TYR A 296 -34.80 -26.15 14.02
N LEU A 297 -35.13 -25.86 12.74
CA LEU A 297 -36.32 -26.33 12.06
C LEU A 297 -36.42 -27.88 12.06
N ILE A 298 -35.29 -28.58 12.07
CA ILE A 298 -35.25 -30.05 12.14
C ILE A 298 -35.93 -30.52 13.45
N THR A 299 -35.87 -29.79 14.51
CA THR A 299 -36.52 -30.16 15.80
C THR A 299 -38.04 -30.11 15.71
N LYS A 300 -38.61 -29.27 14.85
CA LYS A 300 -40.07 -29.10 14.68
C LYS A 300 -40.70 -30.12 13.76
N ILE A 301 -39.92 -30.91 13.03
CA ILE A 301 -40.42 -31.97 12.15
C ILE A 301 -40.86 -33.14 13.03
N SER A 302 -42.19 -33.44 13.03
CA SER A 302 -42.74 -34.59 13.74
C SER A 302 -42.66 -35.86 12.89
N PRO A 303 -42.34 -37.04 13.44
CA PRO A 303 -42.28 -38.31 12.69
C PRO A 303 -43.57 -38.63 11.95
N ILE A 304 -44.73 -38.37 12.59
CA ILE A 304 -46.05 -38.68 12.05
C ILE A 304 -46.36 -37.86 10.79
N LYS A 305 -46.06 -36.56 10.80
CA LYS A 305 -46.25 -35.69 9.64
C LYS A 305 -45.27 -35.96 8.51
N ALA A 306 -44.03 -36.35 8.84
CA ALA A 306 -42.99 -36.63 7.86
C ALA A 306 -43.24 -37.92 7.05
N LEU A 307 -43.90 -38.93 7.65
CA LEU A 307 -44.21 -40.18 7.00
C LEU A 307 -45.49 -40.12 6.12
N ASN A 308 -46.37 -39.13 6.36
CA ASN A 308 -47.63 -38.94 5.60
C ASN A 308 -47.50 -37.91 4.46
N PHE A 309 -46.31 -37.45 4.15
CA PHE A 309 -46.05 -36.58 3.01
C PHE A 309 -45.93 -37.42 1.74
N ASN A 310 -47.04 -37.55 1.00
CA ASN A 310 -47.09 -37.94 -0.40
C ASN A 310 -47.17 -36.70 -1.26
#